data_eb23433cd48e69bda51c94ee5834929c
#
_entry.id   eb23433cd48e69bda51c94ee5834929c
#
_cell.length_a   1.000
_cell.length_b   1.000
_cell.length_c   1.000
_cell.angle_alpha   90.00
_cell.angle_beta   90.00
_cell.angle_gamma   90.00
#
_symmetry.space_group_name_H-M   'P 1'
#
loop_
_entity.id
_entity.type
_entity.pdbx_description
1 polymer ?
#
loop_
_entity_poly.entity_id
_entity_poly.type
_entity_poly.pdbx_seq_one_letter_code
_entity_poly.pdbx_strand_id
1 'polypeptide(L)'
;MKHALLALSATLLMAAAPALAQQPNFTLPQLKAFVVLSPDAFRQEIKRQGFSYRDKTTTEWVSMIEYDKFADDHTTNVMKSTYVESRGSENSIQLSLTDKAAFDRLVKEVRDAGYAPAEKGRIPGGETYQQFKRKDEAVRFVYPRKESGMGLPSYTAVVWR
;
A
#
# COMPACT_ATOMS: atom_id res chain seq x y z
N MET A 1 42.55 56.15 21.29
CA MET A 1 42.58 54.79 20.71
C MET A 1 41.21 54.16 20.90
N LYS A 2 40.42 54.02 19.79
CA LYS A 2 39.07 53.46 19.80
C LYS A 2 39.10 52.18 18.98
N HIS A 3 38.93 51.06 19.64
CA HIS A 3 38.85 49.75 18.95
C HIS A 3 37.38 49.50 18.55
N ALA A 4 37.10 49.43 17.24
CA ALA A 4 35.85 49.02 16.68
C ALA A 4 35.84 47.48 16.53
N LEU A 5 34.95 46.81 17.24
CA LEU A 5 34.65 45.38 17.07
C LEU A 5 33.66 45.22 15.90
N LEU A 6 34.10 44.63 14.82
CA LEU A 6 33.24 44.16 13.73
C LEU A 6 32.66 42.79 14.12
N ALA A 7 31.36 42.73 14.37
CA ALA A 7 30.62 41.51 14.56
C ALA A 7 30.23 40.95 13.17
N LEU A 8 30.81 39.82 12.81
CA LEU A 8 30.49 39.09 11.55
C LEU A 8 29.30 38.14 11.83
N SER A 9 28.10 38.57 11.42
CA SER A 9 26.90 37.71 11.50
C SER A 9 26.90 36.69 10.34
N ALA A 10 27.25 35.46 10.62
CA ALA A 10 27.11 34.36 9.66
C ALA A 10 25.65 33.89 9.63
N THR A 11 24.91 34.30 8.61
CA THR A 11 23.55 33.80 8.34
C THR A 11 23.64 32.44 7.72
N LEU A 12 23.34 31.40 8.51
CA LEU A 12 23.26 29.99 8.05
C LEU A 12 21.96 29.83 7.24
N LEU A 13 22.03 29.91 5.91
CA LEU A 13 20.93 29.48 5.03
C LEU A 13 20.81 27.97 5.11
N MET A 14 19.89 27.46 5.91
CA MET A 14 19.43 26.07 5.81
C MET A 14 18.63 25.96 4.51
N ALA A 15 19.24 25.42 3.46
CA ALA A 15 18.53 24.96 2.29
C ALA A 15 17.67 23.75 2.71
N ALA A 16 16.36 23.96 2.82
CA ALA A 16 15.42 22.87 2.96
C ALA A 16 15.51 22.04 1.66
N ALA A 17 16.17 20.91 1.72
CA ALA A 17 16.11 19.93 0.64
C ALA A 17 14.65 19.56 0.41
N PRO A 18 14.14 19.57 -0.84
CA PRO A 18 12.79 19.09 -1.11
C PRO A 18 12.71 17.64 -0.60
N ALA A 19 11.78 17.40 0.32
CA ALA A 19 11.47 16.03 0.73
C ALA A 19 11.00 15.31 -0.53
N LEU A 20 11.87 14.51 -1.14
CA LEU A 20 11.50 13.59 -2.20
C LEU A 20 10.30 12.81 -1.68
N ALA A 21 9.20 12.85 -2.41
CA ALA A 21 7.95 12.20 -2.03
C ALA A 21 8.23 10.70 -1.91
N GLN A 22 8.58 10.29 -0.69
CA GLN A 22 8.97 8.92 -0.40
C GLN A 22 7.75 8.03 -0.69
N GLN A 23 7.94 7.02 -1.54
CA GLN A 23 6.92 6.01 -1.80
C GLN A 23 6.38 5.47 -0.48
N PRO A 24 5.06 5.34 -0.31
CA PRO A 24 4.50 4.79 0.91
C PRO A 24 4.97 3.34 1.05
N ASN A 25 5.91 3.10 1.96
CA ASN A 25 6.32 1.75 2.36
C ASN A 25 5.22 1.17 3.25
N PHE A 26 4.21 0.53 2.65
CA PHE A 26 3.23 -0.20 3.42
C PHE A 26 3.87 -1.43 4.07
N THR A 27 3.64 -1.56 5.36
CA THR A 27 4.03 -2.73 6.15
C THR A 27 2.83 -3.65 6.37
N LEU A 28 3.07 -4.92 6.65
CA LEU A 28 2.01 -5.86 7.00
C LEU A 28 1.14 -5.39 8.19
N PRO A 29 1.70 -4.86 9.31
CA PRO A 29 0.89 -4.29 10.39
C PRO A 29 -0.02 -3.16 9.96
N GLN A 30 0.44 -2.25 9.08
CA GLN A 30 -0.40 -1.17 8.55
C GLN A 30 -1.56 -1.70 7.71
N LEU A 31 -1.29 -2.64 6.79
CA LEU A 31 -2.34 -3.25 5.97
C LEU A 31 -3.37 -3.97 6.83
N LYS A 32 -2.94 -4.70 7.85
CA LYS A 32 -3.83 -5.34 8.84
C LYS A 32 -4.67 -4.33 9.62
N ALA A 33 -4.07 -3.22 10.03
CA ALA A 33 -4.81 -2.13 10.68
C ALA A 33 -5.88 -1.56 9.74
N PHE A 34 -5.57 -1.38 8.45
CA PHE A 34 -6.54 -0.89 7.47
C PHE A 34 -7.72 -1.84 7.25
N VAL A 35 -7.52 -3.17 7.36
CA VAL A 35 -8.61 -4.14 7.25
C VAL A 35 -9.71 -3.86 8.28
N VAL A 36 -9.32 -3.56 9.53
CA VAL A 36 -10.26 -3.40 10.66
C VAL A 36 -10.80 -1.97 10.83
N LEU A 37 -10.19 -0.97 10.19
CA LEU A 37 -10.71 0.40 10.24
C LEU A 37 -12.09 0.49 9.61
N SER A 38 -12.96 1.35 10.16
CA SER A 38 -14.17 1.75 9.47
C SER A 38 -13.85 2.45 8.15
N PRO A 39 -14.76 2.47 7.16
CA PRO A 39 -14.52 3.16 5.89
C PRO A 39 -14.12 4.63 6.05
N ASP A 40 -14.69 5.35 7.02
CA ASP A 40 -14.37 6.77 7.26
C ASP A 40 -12.99 6.94 7.91
N ALA A 41 -12.63 6.12 8.89
CA ALA A 41 -11.30 6.14 9.50
C ALA A 41 -10.21 5.76 8.49
N PHE A 42 -10.46 4.76 7.64
CA PHE A 42 -9.57 4.41 6.55
C PHE A 42 -9.38 5.58 5.58
N ARG A 43 -10.48 6.24 5.17
CA ARG A 43 -10.44 7.42 4.28
C ARG A 43 -9.57 8.54 4.84
N GLN A 44 -9.70 8.85 6.13
CA GLN A 44 -8.90 9.89 6.78
C GLN A 44 -7.42 9.52 6.79
N GLU A 45 -7.11 8.29 7.17
CA GLU A 45 -5.73 7.81 7.28
C GLU A 45 -5.03 7.74 5.93
N ILE A 46 -5.69 7.21 4.88
CA ILE A 46 -5.08 7.08 3.57
C ILE A 46 -4.84 8.44 2.90
N LYS A 47 -5.76 9.41 3.10
CA LYS A 47 -5.59 10.78 2.64
C LYS A 47 -4.42 11.48 3.35
N ARG A 48 -4.25 11.25 4.67
CA ARG A 48 -3.11 11.78 5.43
C ARG A 48 -1.76 11.28 4.89
N GLN A 49 -1.74 10.08 4.28
CA GLN A 49 -0.57 9.53 3.60
C GLN A 49 -0.39 10.06 2.17
N GLY A 50 -1.20 11.02 1.73
CA GLY A 50 -1.08 11.69 0.43
C GLY A 50 -1.73 10.96 -0.74
N PHE A 51 -2.65 10.02 -0.46
CA PHE A 51 -3.45 9.38 -1.49
C PHE A 51 -4.64 10.23 -1.90
N SER A 52 -4.95 10.21 -3.19
CA SER A 52 -6.12 10.83 -3.78
C SER A 52 -7.24 9.81 -3.98
N TYR A 53 -8.48 10.21 -3.74
CA TYR A 53 -9.65 9.39 -4.03
C TYR A 53 -9.71 9.09 -5.53
N ARG A 54 -9.95 7.83 -5.85
CA ARG A 54 -10.13 7.36 -7.24
C ARG A 54 -11.58 7.02 -7.53
N ASP A 55 -12.13 6.02 -6.82
CA ASP A 55 -13.47 5.50 -7.13
C ASP A 55 -14.13 4.86 -5.89
N LYS A 56 -15.45 4.68 -5.98
CA LYS A 56 -16.24 3.89 -5.04
C LYS A 56 -17.29 3.09 -5.80
N THR A 57 -17.23 1.78 -5.66
CA THR A 57 -18.25 0.85 -6.14
C THR A 57 -19.00 0.26 -4.96
N THR A 58 -20.33 0.24 -5.02
CA THR A 58 -21.17 -0.36 -3.99
C THR A 58 -22.19 -1.29 -4.65
N THR A 59 -22.23 -2.53 -4.17
CA THR A 59 -23.22 -3.53 -4.54
C THR A 59 -24.03 -3.91 -3.29
N GLU A 60 -25.00 -4.82 -3.43
CA GLU A 60 -25.73 -5.38 -2.27
C GLU A 60 -24.84 -6.21 -1.33
N TRP A 61 -23.62 -6.62 -1.79
CA TRP A 61 -22.73 -7.52 -1.05
C TRP A 61 -21.48 -6.85 -0.50
N VAL A 62 -20.97 -5.85 -1.21
CA VAL A 62 -19.67 -5.24 -0.90
C VAL A 62 -19.64 -3.77 -1.29
N SER A 63 -18.97 -2.97 -0.46
CA SER A 63 -18.56 -1.60 -0.78
C SER A 63 -17.04 -1.58 -0.94
N MET A 64 -16.56 -1.13 -2.10
CA MET A 64 -15.14 -0.97 -2.42
C MET A 64 -14.82 0.51 -2.56
N ILE A 65 -13.76 0.98 -1.93
CA ILE A 65 -13.28 2.36 -2.03
C ILE A 65 -11.81 2.33 -2.44
N GLU A 66 -11.47 3.06 -3.49
CA GLU A 66 -10.14 3.09 -4.10
C GLU A 66 -9.46 4.44 -3.96
N TYR A 67 -8.15 4.40 -3.74
CA TYR A 67 -7.28 5.55 -3.66
C TYR A 67 -5.98 5.30 -4.42
N ASP A 68 -5.49 6.33 -5.12
CA ASP A 68 -4.23 6.28 -5.86
C ASP A 68 -3.22 7.27 -5.29
N LYS A 69 -1.96 6.91 -5.40
CA LYS A 69 -0.82 7.80 -5.22
C LYS A 69 0.17 7.59 -6.36
N PHE A 70 0.55 8.69 -6.99
CA PHE A 70 1.56 8.75 -8.03
C PHE A 70 2.81 9.38 -7.45
N ALA A 71 3.95 8.74 -7.65
CA ALA A 71 5.25 9.27 -7.25
C ALA A 71 6.27 8.87 -8.32
N ASP A 72 6.85 9.86 -8.98
CA ASP A 72 7.77 9.70 -10.10
C ASP A 72 7.14 8.83 -11.21
N ASP A 73 7.74 7.67 -11.49
CA ASP A 73 7.30 6.68 -12.48
C ASP A 73 6.50 5.53 -11.87
N HIS A 74 6.20 5.59 -10.57
CA HIS A 74 5.49 4.54 -9.85
C HIS A 74 4.07 4.93 -9.46
N THR A 75 3.18 3.95 -9.53
CA THR A 75 1.79 4.08 -9.07
C THR A 75 1.53 3.12 -7.92
N THR A 76 0.88 3.60 -6.88
CA THR A 76 0.35 2.81 -5.78
C THR A 76 -1.16 2.98 -5.73
N ASN A 77 -1.90 1.87 -5.80
CA ASN A 77 -3.36 1.85 -5.60
C ASN A 77 -3.67 1.09 -4.31
N VAL A 78 -4.57 1.63 -3.51
CA VAL A 78 -5.10 0.96 -2.31
C VAL A 78 -6.62 0.89 -2.40
N MET A 79 -7.16 -0.32 -2.32
CA MET A 79 -8.59 -0.58 -2.31
C MET A 79 -8.99 -1.24 -0.99
N LYS A 80 -10.00 -0.67 -0.31
CA LYS A 80 -10.65 -1.30 0.84
C LYS A 80 -11.99 -1.89 0.40
N SER A 81 -12.16 -3.18 0.65
CA SER A 81 -13.44 -3.87 0.49
C SER A 81 -14.07 -4.12 1.86
N THR A 82 -15.32 -3.68 2.01
CA THR A 82 -16.13 -3.89 3.22
C THR A 82 -17.35 -4.69 2.82
N TYR A 83 -17.50 -5.89 3.36
CA TYR A 83 -18.59 -6.81 3.06
C TYR A 83 -19.74 -6.61 4.03
N VAL A 84 -20.94 -6.95 3.57
CA VAL A 84 -22.14 -6.99 4.44
C VAL A 84 -22.05 -8.21 5.35
N GLU A 85 -22.15 -8.02 6.66
CA GLU A 85 -21.92 -9.04 7.70
C GLU A 85 -22.74 -10.34 7.50
N SER A 86 -23.93 -10.25 6.89
CA SER A 86 -24.80 -11.41 6.66
C SER A 86 -24.24 -12.49 5.74
N ARG A 87 -23.09 -12.26 5.09
CA ARG A 87 -22.50 -13.16 4.08
C ARG A 87 -21.24 -13.88 4.52
N GLY A 88 -20.75 -13.65 5.74
CA GLY A 88 -19.54 -14.30 6.26
C GLY A 88 -18.27 -14.03 5.45
N SER A 89 -18.27 -12.99 4.60
CA SER A 89 -17.12 -12.58 3.82
C SER A 89 -16.26 -11.62 4.64
N GLU A 90 -14.96 -11.80 4.54
CA GLU A 90 -13.99 -11.04 5.32
C GLU A 90 -13.66 -9.71 4.64
N ASN A 91 -13.61 -8.63 5.42
CA ASN A 91 -13.10 -7.35 4.95
C ASN A 91 -11.66 -7.50 4.45
N SER A 92 -11.29 -6.74 3.43
CA SER A 92 -9.96 -6.84 2.86
C SER A 92 -9.38 -5.48 2.49
N ILE A 93 -8.06 -5.45 2.43
CA ILE A 93 -7.26 -4.40 1.79
C ILE A 93 -6.50 -5.01 0.63
N GLN A 94 -6.63 -4.41 -0.53
CA GLN A 94 -5.81 -4.69 -1.70
C GLN A 94 -4.84 -3.54 -1.91
N LEU A 95 -3.55 -3.87 -2.03
CA LEU A 95 -2.48 -2.95 -2.36
C LEU A 95 -1.90 -3.36 -3.70
N SER A 96 -1.96 -2.49 -4.70
CA SER A 96 -1.35 -2.70 -6.02
C SER A 96 -0.19 -1.72 -6.22
N LEU A 97 0.97 -2.24 -6.61
CA LEU A 97 2.24 -1.54 -6.71
C LEU A 97 2.89 -1.78 -8.08
N THR A 98 3.49 -0.76 -8.67
CA THR A 98 4.43 -0.93 -9.79
C THR A 98 5.89 -1.06 -9.31
N ASP A 99 6.17 -0.70 -8.05
CA ASP A 99 7.49 -0.92 -7.40
C ASP A 99 7.64 -2.37 -6.93
N LYS A 100 8.40 -3.16 -7.70
CA LYS A 100 8.71 -4.54 -7.34
C LYS A 100 9.51 -4.67 -6.04
N ALA A 101 10.40 -3.72 -5.74
CA ALA A 101 11.24 -3.81 -4.55
C ALA A 101 10.39 -3.60 -3.28
N ALA A 102 9.41 -2.69 -3.31
CA ALA A 102 8.44 -2.52 -2.22
C ALA A 102 7.59 -3.77 -2.04
N PHE A 103 7.13 -4.38 -3.14
CA PHE A 103 6.38 -5.62 -3.10
C PHE A 103 7.20 -6.79 -2.51
N ASP A 104 8.45 -6.98 -2.95
CA ASP A 104 9.33 -8.05 -2.44
C ASP A 104 9.64 -7.89 -0.94
N ARG A 105 9.78 -6.65 -0.45
CA ARG A 105 9.91 -6.37 1.00
C ARG A 105 8.69 -6.84 1.77
N LEU A 106 7.48 -6.58 1.27
CA LEU A 106 6.25 -7.02 1.91
C LEU A 106 6.11 -8.55 1.90
N VAL A 107 6.49 -9.23 0.80
CA VAL A 107 6.54 -10.70 0.74
C VAL A 107 7.48 -11.26 1.80
N LYS A 108 8.66 -10.66 1.96
CA LYS A 108 9.62 -11.06 3.00
C LYS A 108 9.04 -10.84 4.40
N GLU A 109 8.44 -9.69 4.66
CA GLU A 109 7.84 -9.36 5.96
C GLU A 109 6.74 -10.37 6.37
N VAL A 110 5.88 -10.77 5.42
CA VAL A 110 4.84 -11.78 5.66
C VAL A 110 5.45 -13.13 6.05
N ARG A 111 6.52 -13.56 5.39
CA ARG A 111 7.24 -14.80 5.73
C ARG A 111 7.91 -14.71 7.09
N ASP A 112 8.62 -13.62 7.36
CA ASP A 112 9.30 -13.37 8.65
C ASP A 112 8.29 -13.30 9.81
N ALA A 113 7.07 -12.85 9.56
CA ALA A 113 5.98 -12.85 10.53
C ALA A 113 5.35 -14.24 10.79
N GLY A 114 5.89 -15.30 10.18
CA GLY A 114 5.49 -16.69 10.42
C GLY A 114 4.25 -17.14 9.65
N TYR A 115 3.90 -16.46 8.55
CA TYR A 115 2.86 -16.96 7.64
C TYR A 115 3.45 -18.08 6.78
N ALA A 116 2.77 -19.22 6.76
CA ALA A 116 3.16 -20.38 5.95
C ALA A 116 2.51 -20.35 4.57
N PRO A 117 3.19 -20.81 3.49
CA PRO A 117 2.58 -21.01 2.20
C PRO A 117 1.37 -21.96 2.31
N ALA A 118 0.22 -21.55 1.76
CA ALA A 118 -1.03 -22.32 1.83
C ALA A 118 -1.54 -22.73 0.46
N GLU A 119 -1.53 -21.82 -0.50
CA GLU A 119 -2.10 -22.04 -1.84
C GLU A 119 -1.30 -21.28 -2.90
N LYS A 120 -1.25 -21.80 -4.11
CA LYS A 120 -0.73 -21.13 -5.29
C LYS A 120 -1.57 -21.50 -6.52
N GLY A 121 -1.69 -20.58 -7.47
CA GLY A 121 -2.50 -20.81 -8.66
C GLY A 121 -2.40 -19.70 -9.68
N ARG A 122 -3.39 -19.67 -10.57
CA ARG A 122 -3.58 -18.59 -11.55
C ARG A 122 -5.00 -18.04 -11.42
N ILE A 123 -5.13 -16.74 -11.61
CA ILE A 123 -6.43 -16.10 -11.76
C ILE A 123 -6.84 -16.04 -13.25
N PRO A 124 -8.13 -15.83 -13.56
CA PRO A 124 -8.62 -15.83 -14.95
C PRO A 124 -7.87 -14.88 -15.88
N GLY A 125 -7.33 -13.79 -15.34
CA GLY A 125 -6.47 -12.84 -16.03
C GLY A 125 -5.12 -13.41 -16.50
N GLY A 126 -4.70 -14.60 -16.03
CA GLY A 126 -3.43 -15.27 -16.36
C GLY A 126 -2.27 -14.91 -15.43
N GLU A 127 -2.45 -13.99 -14.51
CA GLU A 127 -1.53 -13.69 -13.41
C GLU A 127 -1.42 -14.92 -12.50
N THR A 128 -0.27 -15.06 -11.85
CA THR A 128 -0.08 -16.11 -10.84
C THR A 128 -0.24 -15.54 -9.44
N TYR A 129 -0.67 -16.39 -8.50
CA TYR A 129 -0.72 -15.96 -7.10
C TYR A 129 -0.10 -17.00 -6.17
N GLN A 130 0.32 -16.50 -5.01
CA GLN A 130 0.70 -17.29 -3.84
C GLN A 130 0.00 -16.74 -2.60
N GLN A 131 -0.69 -17.61 -1.86
CA GLN A 131 -1.35 -17.29 -0.61
C GLN A 131 -0.55 -17.82 0.56
N PHE A 132 -0.47 -17.01 1.60
CA PHE A 132 0.15 -17.35 2.88
C PHE A 132 -0.92 -17.24 3.97
N LYS A 133 -0.85 -18.14 4.96
CA LYS A 133 -1.80 -18.17 6.08
C LYS A 133 -1.09 -18.27 7.41
N ARG A 134 -1.69 -17.62 8.42
CA ARG A 134 -1.31 -17.76 9.83
C ARG A 134 -2.57 -17.68 10.68
N LYS A 135 -2.99 -18.82 11.26
CA LYS A 135 -4.29 -18.97 11.93
C LYS A 135 -5.44 -18.61 10.96
N ASP A 136 -6.27 -17.65 11.32
CA ASP A 136 -7.40 -17.10 10.58
C ASP A 136 -7.05 -15.91 9.68
N GLU A 137 -5.79 -15.51 9.64
CA GLU A 137 -5.31 -14.44 8.79
C GLU A 137 -4.76 -14.98 7.47
N ALA A 138 -5.00 -14.29 6.37
CA ALA A 138 -4.43 -14.63 5.08
C ALA A 138 -3.89 -13.41 4.32
N VAL A 139 -2.84 -13.66 3.55
CA VAL A 139 -2.25 -12.70 2.63
C VAL A 139 -2.03 -13.39 1.29
N ARG A 140 -2.55 -12.81 0.21
CA ARG A 140 -2.31 -13.28 -1.16
C ARG A 140 -1.47 -12.29 -1.92
N PHE A 141 -0.42 -12.78 -2.54
CA PHE A 141 0.41 -12.03 -3.46
C PHE A 141 0.10 -12.46 -4.89
N VAL A 142 -0.21 -11.49 -5.76
CA VAL A 142 -0.48 -11.70 -7.18
C VAL A 142 0.67 -11.09 -7.97
N TYR A 143 1.21 -11.88 -8.88
CA TYR A 143 2.34 -11.52 -9.73
C TYR A 143 1.86 -11.27 -11.14
N PRO A 144 2.35 -10.21 -11.82
CA PRO A 144 1.97 -9.90 -13.19
C PRO A 144 2.35 -11.03 -14.14
N ARG A 145 1.71 -11.07 -15.29
CA ARG A 145 2.14 -11.97 -16.39
C ARG A 145 3.54 -11.60 -16.84
N LYS A 146 4.29 -12.60 -17.33
CA LYS A 146 5.62 -12.38 -17.91
C LYS A 146 5.58 -11.53 -19.19
N GLU A 147 4.47 -11.57 -19.90
CA GLU A 147 4.20 -10.86 -21.14
C GLU A 147 3.10 -9.83 -20.93
N SER A 148 3.25 -8.92 -19.96
CA SER A 148 2.36 -7.77 -19.87
C SER A 148 2.71 -6.82 -21.01
N GLY A 149 1.70 -6.54 -21.87
CA GLY A 149 1.82 -5.56 -22.96
C GLY A 149 2.27 -4.18 -22.46
N MET A 150 2.06 -3.15 -23.26
CA MET A 150 2.48 -1.78 -22.92
C MET A 150 2.01 -1.36 -21.52
N GLY A 151 2.95 -1.14 -20.59
CA GLY A 151 2.71 -0.65 -19.23
C GLY A 151 3.66 -1.25 -18.20
N LEU A 152 3.77 -0.59 -17.04
CA LEU A 152 4.55 -1.11 -15.91
C LEU A 152 3.82 -2.32 -15.29
N PRO A 153 4.56 -3.39 -14.93
CA PRO A 153 3.95 -4.55 -14.27
C PRO A 153 3.35 -4.15 -12.93
N SER A 154 2.12 -4.58 -12.65
CA SER A 154 1.44 -4.34 -11.36
C SER A 154 1.51 -5.59 -10.49
N TYR A 155 2.02 -5.43 -9.28
CA TYR A 155 2.11 -6.44 -8.23
C TYR A 155 1.03 -6.17 -7.20
N THR A 156 0.26 -7.16 -6.79
CA THR A 156 -0.84 -6.95 -5.86
C THR A 156 -0.68 -7.81 -4.60
N ALA A 157 -0.89 -7.19 -3.44
CA ALA A 157 -1.04 -7.86 -2.16
C ALA A 157 -2.48 -7.68 -1.66
N VAL A 158 -3.13 -8.77 -1.27
CA VAL A 158 -4.46 -8.74 -0.64
C VAL A 158 -4.34 -9.29 0.76
N VAL A 159 -4.78 -8.50 1.74
CA VAL A 159 -4.79 -8.86 3.17
C VAL A 159 -6.25 -8.90 3.63
N TRP A 160 -6.66 -10.01 4.26
CA TRP A 160 -7.98 -10.15 4.87
C TRP A 160 -7.91 -10.89 6.21
N ARG A 161 -8.98 -10.68 7.02
CA ARG A 161 -9.15 -11.25 8.34
C ARG A 161 -10.63 -11.46 8.62
#